data_5be234e4d91aa5a434673aee74d5d2ba
#
_entry.id   5be234e4d91aa5a434673aee74d5d2ba
#
_cell.length_a   1.000
_cell.length_b   1.000
_cell.length_c   1.000
_cell.angle_alpha   90.00
_cell.angle_beta   90.00
_cell.angle_gamma   90.00
#
_symmetry.space_group_name_H-M   'P 1'
#
loop_
_entity.id
_entity.type
_entity.pdbx_description
1 polymer ?
#
loop_
_entity_poly.entity_id
_entity_poly.type
_entity_poly.pdbx_seq_one_letter_code
_entity_poly.pdbx_strand_id
1 'polypeptide(L)'
;MREVDPMKTDRAVSWKLYIDAPMPMVTIFKTLDISRLMERKEQGYKLNMLLCYCIALAAGKTKEFRLLPVGKKMMEYDKIGVNVIVANTKGGINSCDLPYTTDLEGFRDIYLNLTEKAAQTCEDHEIQDHMIVGTSNLAGYEIDGVINMYSGIYNNPFLIWGKYRQEG
;
A
#
# COMPACT_ATOMS: atom_id res chain seq x y z
N MET A 1 -16.86 6.84 1.53
CA MET A 1 -16.83 6.09 0.23
C MET A 1 -18.16 6.24 -0.47
N ARG A 2 -18.20 6.45 -1.81
CA ARG A 2 -19.42 6.56 -2.63
C ARG A 2 -19.24 5.93 -4.01
N GLU A 3 -20.32 5.43 -4.60
CA GLU A 3 -20.35 4.97 -5.99
C GLU A 3 -20.40 6.20 -6.93
N VAL A 4 -19.61 6.17 -7.99
CA VAL A 4 -19.56 7.22 -9.00
C VAL A 4 -19.71 6.63 -10.41
N ASP A 5 -20.25 7.43 -11.34
CA ASP A 5 -20.30 7.05 -12.75
C ASP A 5 -18.89 7.05 -13.33
N PRO A 6 -18.32 5.89 -13.69
CA PRO A 6 -16.96 5.81 -14.22
C PRO A 6 -16.77 6.65 -15.48
N MET A 7 -17.85 6.85 -16.26
CA MET A 7 -17.81 7.62 -17.51
C MET A 7 -17.65 9.12 -17.30
N LYS A 8 -17.88 9.60 -16.06
CA LYS A 8 -17.70 11.00 -15.65
C LYS A 8 -16.39 11.23 -14.87
N THR A 9 -15.50 10.24 -14.84
CA THR A 9 -14.20 10.33 -14.18
C THR A 9 -13.05 10.37 -15.18
N ASP A 10 -11.87 10.77 -14.75
CA ASP A 10 -10.64 10.72 -15.55
C ASP A 10 -10.24 9.28 -15.93
N ARG A 11 -10.89 8.26 -15.34
CA ARG A 11 -10.68 6.84 -15.63
C ARG A 11 -11.65 6.26 -16.67
N ALA A 12 -12.48 7.06 -17.32
CA ALA A 12 -13.49 6.57 -18.26
C ALA A 12 -12.92 5.68 -19.39
N VAL A 13 -11.78 6.07 -19.96
CA VAL A 13 -11.13 5.28 -21.03
C VAL A 13 -10.58 3.96 -20.46
N SER A 14 -9.85 4.02 -19.35
CA SER A 14 -9.30 2.81 -18.72
C SER A 14 -10.40 1.88 -18.24
N TRP A 15 -11.50 2.42 -17.75
CA TRP A 15 -12.67 1.62 -17.37
C TRP A 15 -13.22 0.82 -18.54
N LYS A 16 -13.49 1.46 -19.67
CA LYS A 16 -13.99 0.77 -20.88
C LYS A 16 -13.05 -0.33 -21.38
N LEU A 17 -11.74 -0.10 -21.30
CA LEU A 17 -10.75 -1.02 -21.83
C LEU A 17 -10.49 -2.21 -20.89
N TYR A 18 -10.59 -2.03 -19.61
CA TYR A 18 -10.03 -2.99 -18.65
C TYR A 18 -11.02 -3.59 -17.66
N ILE A 19 -12.26 -3.05 -17.52
CA ILE A 19 -13.18 -3.56 -16.50
C ILE A 19 -13.57 -5.04 -16.70
N ASP A 20 -13.61 -5.49 -17.94
CA ASP A 20 -13.89 -6.88 -18.31
C ASP A 20 -12.63 -7.65 -18.73
N ALA A 21 -11.45 -7.05 -18.61
CA ALA A 21 -10.20 -7.71 -18.96
C ALA A 21 -9.88 -8.82 -17.94
N PRO A 22 -9.42 -9.99 -18.39
CA PRO A 22 -9.10 -11.11 -17.49
C PRO A 22 -7.91 -10.81 -16.57
N MET A 23 -7.06 -9.85 -16.94
CA MET A 23 -5.87 -9.43 -16.20
C MET A 23 -5.67 -7.92 -16.33
N PRO A 24 -6.47 -7.09 -15.64
CA PRO A 24 -6.41 -5.63 -15.73
C PRO A 24 -5.28 -5.06 -14.85
N MET A 25 -4.07 -5.57 -15.00
CA MET A 25 -2.93 -5.23 -14.16
C MET A 25 -1.73 -4.78 -15.00
N VAL A 26 -1.05 -3.74 -14.51
CA VAL A 26 0.24 -3.28 -15.04
C VAL A 26 1.26 -3.30 -13.93
N THR A 27 2.43 -3.89 -14.18
CA THR A 27 3.57 -3.88 -13.26
C THR A 27 4.63 -2.90 -13.77
N ILE A 28 5.08 -2.01 -12.87
CA ILE A 28 6.12 -1.03 -13.17
C ILE A 28 7.28 -1.26 -12.21
N PHE A 29 8.49 -1.43 -12.74
CA PHE A 29 9.71 -1.51 -11.97
C PHE A 29 10.38 -0.14 -11.91
N LYS A 30 10.79 0.27 -10.72
CA LYS A 30 11.48 1.54 -10.51
C LYS A 30 12.49 1.42 -9.37
N THR A 31 13.73 1.81 -9.64
CA THR A 31 14.73 2.03 -8.59
C THR A 31 14.50 3.42 -7.99
N LEU A 32 14.49 3.50 -6.67
CA LEU A 32 14.31 4.74 -5.92
C LEU A 32 15.52 4.97 -5.02
N ASP A 33 16.03 6.19 -5.01
CA ASP A 33 16.99 6.64 -4.02
C ASP A 33 16.26 6.86 -2.67
N ILE A 34 16.70 6.13 -1.66
CA ILE A 34 16.16 6.19 -0.30
C ILE A 34 17.17 6.78 0.71
N SER A 35 18.24 7.43 0.26
CA SER A 35 19.29 7.98 1.13
C SER A 35 18.73 8.84 2.26
N ARG A 36 17.77 9.73 1.96
CA ARG A 36 17.10 10.57 2.97
C ARG A 36 16.27 9.76 3.99
N LEU A 37 15.74 8.60 3.60
CA LEU A 37 15.05 7.72 4.54
C LEU A 37 16.05 6.99 5.43
N MET A 38 17.23 6.69 4.92
CA MET A 38 18.30 6.08 5.71
C MET A 38 18.79 7.02 6.81
N GLU A 39 18.92 8.33 6.55
CA GLU A 39 19.22 9.34 7.58
C GLU A 39 18.17 9.32 8.72
N ARG A 40 16.89 9.20 8.37
CA ARG A 40 15.80 9.07 9.36
C ARG A 40 15.85 7.74 10.11
N LYS A 41 16.23 6.65 9.42
CA LYS A 41 16.44 5.36 10.07
C LYS A 41 17.53 5.43 11.15
N GLU A 42 18.64 6.15 10.90
CA GLU A 42 19.70 6.40 11.89
C GLU A 42 19.20 7.18 13.12
N GLN A 43 18.16 8.00 12.95
CA GLN A 43 17.47 8.70 14.02
C GLN A 43 16.47 7.81 14.81
N GLY A 44 16.41 6.50 14.52
CA GLY A 44 15.59 5.52 15.22
C GLY A 44 14.25 5.17 14.59
N TYR A 45 13.96 5.67 13.36
CA TYR A 45 12.75 5.26 12.66
C TYR A 45 12.92 3.90 11.98
N LYS A 46 11.85 3.10 11.92
CA LYS A 46 11.85 1.86 11.13
C LYS A 46 11.75 2.18 9.64
N LEU A 47 12.66 1.66 8.82
CA LEU A 47 12.66 1.93 7.37
C LEU A 47 11.32 1.53 6.71
N ASN A 48 10.77 0.38 7.09
CA ASN A 48 9.47 -0.07 6.55
C ASN A 48 8.35 0.92 6.86
N MET A 49 8.31 1.46 8.07
CA MET A 49 7.36 2.50 8.48
C MET A 49 7.52 3.78 7.62
N LEU A 50 8.77 4.23 7.41
CA LEU A 50 9.05 5.42 6.59
C LEU A 50 8.61 5.21 5.13
N LEU A 51 8.85 4.03 4.55
CA LEU A 51 8.38 3.69 3.20
C LEU A 51 6.85 3.70 3.13
N CYS A 52 6.17 3.07 4.08
CA CYS A 52 4.71 3.09 4.17
C CYS A 52 4.15 4.51 4.31
N TYR A 53 4.78 5.35 5.12
CA TYR A 53 4.42 6.76 5.25
C TYR A 53 4.55 7.51 3.92
N CYS A 54 5.67 7.36 3.21
CA CYS A 54 5.89 8.00 1.91
C CYS A 54 4.88 7.52 0.86
N ILE A 55 4.55 6.22 0.84
CA ILE A 55 3.54 5.64 -0.06
C ILE A 55 2.16 6.23 0.24
N ALA A 56 1.75 6.25 1.49
CA ALA A 56 0.46 6.81 1.90
C ALA A 56 0.37 8.32 1.59
N LEU A 57 1.45 9.07 1.83
CA LEU A 57 1.56 10.50 1.50
C LEU A 57 1.44 10.75 -0.01
N ALA A 58 2.12 9.95 -0.83
CA ALA A 58 2.07 10.05 -2.29
C ALA A 58 0.66 9.71 -2.81
N ALA A 59 0.08 8.60 -2.34
CA ALA A 59 -1.28 8.19 -2.68
C ALA A 59 -2.32 9.26 -2.27
N GLY A 60 -2.18 9.83 -1.07
CA GLY A 60 -3.07 10.88 -0.59
C GLY A 60 -3.06 12.16 -1.44
N LYS A 61 -1.93 12.46 -2.11
CA LYS A 61 -1.75 13.61 -3.03
C LYS A 61 -2.17 13.30 -4.47
N THR A 62 -2.45 12.05 -4.80
CA THR A 62 -2.76 11.60 -6.17
C THR A 62 -4.24 11.28 -6.26
N LYS A 63 -5.01 12.13 -6.97
CA LYS A 63 -6.48 12.02 -7.05
C LYS A 63 -6.95 10.68 -7.62
N GLU A 64 -6.20 10.10 -8.55
CA GLU A 64 -6.52 8.84 -9.21
C GLU A 64 -6.53 7.65 -8.23
N PHE A 65 -5.77 7.71 -7.14
CA PHE A 65 -5.79 6.70 -6.09
C PHE A 65 -7.09 6.71 -5.26
N ARG A 66 -7.92 7.73 -5.42
CA ARG A 66 -9.24 7.78 -4.76
C ARG A 66 -10.32 7.02 -5.51
N LEU A 67 -10.04 6.55 -6.73
CA LEU A 67 -10.98 5.82 -7.59
C LEU A 67 -10.54 4.36 -7.72
N LEU A 68 -11.36 3.45 -7.24
CA LEU A 68 -11.09 2.02 -7.27
C LEU A 68 -12.27 1.24 -7.85
N PRO A 69 -12.06 0.36 -8.83
CA PRO A 69 -13.06 -0.62 -9.23
C PRO A 69 -13.31 -1.63 -8.10
N VAL A 70 -14.56 -1.77 -7.67
CA VAL A 70 -15.00 -2.79 -6.72
C VAL A 70 -16.11 -3.59 -7.38
N GLY A 71 -15.81 -4.81 -7.80
CA GLY A 71 -16.65 -5.55 -8.72
C GLY A 71 -16.83 -4.76 -10.03
N LYS A 72 -18.08 -4.56 -10.44
CA LYS A 72 -18.43 -3.76 -11.63
C LYS A 72 -18.88 -2.33 -11.31
N LYS A 73 -18.42 -1.78 -10.19
CA LYS A 73 -18.72 -0.42 -9.74
C LYS A 73 -17.44 0.37 -9.57
N MET A 74 -17.47 1.66 -9.92
CA MET A 74 -16.40 2.59 -9.57
C MET A 74 -16.73 3.22 -8.23
N MET A 75 -15.84 3.02 -7.26
CA MET A 75 -15.97 3.61 -5.94
C MET A 75 -14.98 4.76 -5.77
N GLU A 76 -15.45 5.87 -5.23
CA GLU A 76 -14.61 7.01 -4.83
C GLU A 76 -14.45 7.02 -3.32
N TYR A 77 -13.20 7.17 -2.88
CA TYR A 77 -12.80 7.17 -1.48
C TYR A 77 -12.28 8.53 -1.05
N ASP A 78 -12.77 9.02 0.07
CA ASP A 78 -12.29 10.26 0.70
C ASP A 78 -11.04 10.02 1.55
N LYS A 79 -10.83 8.77 1.98
CA LYS A 79 -9.76 8.37 2.88
C LYS A 79 -8.82 7.39 2.20
N ILE A 80 -7.54 7.51 2.50
CA ILE A 80 -6.47 6.62 2.04
C ILE A 80 -5.87 5.91 3.24
N GLY A 81 -5.46 4.67 3.03
CA GLY A 81 -4.65 3.90 3.97
C GLY A 81 -3.56 3.13 3.25
N VAL A 82 -2.67 2.54 4.00
CA VAL A 82 -1.64 1.62 3.50
C VAL A 82 -1.71 0.32 4.29
N ASN A 83 -1.64 -0.79 3.59
CA ASN A 83 -1.60 -2.11 4.21
C ASN A 83 -0.15 -2.56 4.38
N VAL A 84 0.17 -3.17 5.51
CA VAL A 84 1.47 -3.80 5.78
C VAL A 84 1.27 -5.25 6.20
N ILE A 85 2.21 -6.09 5.83
CA ILE A 85 2.25 -7.48 6.29
C ILE A 85 3.13 -7.55 7.53
N VAL A 86 2.60 -8.14 8.58
CA VAL A 86 3.20 -8.22 9.92
C VAL A 86 3.42 -9.68 10.28
N ALA A 87 4.67 -10.04 10.62
CA ALA A 87 4.94 -11.35 11.21
C ALA A 87 4.34 -11.44 12.62
N ASN A 88 3.66 -12.53 12.93
CA ASN A 88 2.98 -12.72 14.21
C ASN A 88 3.73 -13.68 15.15
N THR A 89 3.32 -13.71 16.42
CA THR A 89 3.96 -14.52 17.47
C THR A 89 3.79 -16.03 17.31
N LYS A 90 2.91 -16.48 16.40
CA LYS A 90 2.69 -17.90 16.10
C LYS A 90 3.48 -18.38 14.86
N GLY A 91 4.36 -17.53 14.32
CA GLY A 91 5.19 -17.86 13.15
C GLY A 91 4.48 -17.70 11.80
N GLY A 92 3.29 -17.12 11.78
CA GLY A 92 2.54 -16.71 10.58
C GLY A 92 2.68 -15.23 10.29
N ILE A 93 1.81 -14.74 9.40
CA ILE A 93 1.71 -13.33 9.03
C ILE A 93 0.27 -12.85 9.17
N ASN A 94 0.10 -11.56 9.43
CA ASN A 94 -1.18 -10.87 9.41
C ASN A 94 -1.13 -9.64 8.53
N SER A 95 -2.29 -9.28 8.01
CA SER A 95 -2.56 -8.05 7.28
C SER A 95 -2.90 -6.93 8.28
N CYS A 96 -2.33 -5.74 8.10
CA CYS A 96 -2.59 -4.63 8.99
C CYS A 96 -2.77 -3.33 8.18
N ASP A 97 -3.99 -2.81 8.16
CA ASP A 97 -4.30 -1.54 7.53
C ASP A 97 -3.99 -0.37 8.46
N LEU A 98 -3.32 0.63 7.91
CA LEU A 98 -2.90 1.84 8.60
C LEU A 98 -3.55 3.06 7.94
N PRO A 99 -4.30 3.89 8.67
CA PRO A 99 -4.86 5.11 8.11
C PRO A 99 -3.77 6.13 7.80
N TYR A 100 -3.94 6.85 6.68
CA TYR A 100 -3.04 7.93 6.30
C TYR A 100 -3.20 9.16 7.20
N THR A 101 -2.07 9.74 7.57
CA THR A 101 -1.95 11.09 8.15
C THR A 101 -0.75 11.81 7.56
N THR A 102 -0.78 13.14 7.51
CA THR A 102 0.35 13.97 7.08
C THR A 102 1.40 14.18 8.16
N ASP A 103 1.06 13.88 9.40
CA ASP A 103 1.97 13.94 10.56
C ASP A 103 2.81 12.66 10.64
N LEU A 104 4.13 12.79 10.55
CA LEU A 104 5.05 11.66 10.59
C LEU A 104 5.07 10.97 11.96
N GLU A 105 5.05 11.74 13.05
CA GLU A 105 5.07 11.17 14.41
C GLU A 105 3.74 10.46 14.69
N GLY A 106 2.62 11.08 14.34
CA GLY A 106 1.31 10.44 14.46
C GLY A 106 1.21 9.17 13.63
N PHE A 107 1.77 9.14 12.41
CA PHE A 107 1.83 7.91 11.61
C PHE A 107 2.72 6.85 12.24
N ARG A 108 3.87 7.24 12.81
CA ARG A 108 4.76 6.33 13.54
C ARG A 108 4.04 5.64 14.70
N ASP A 109 3.31 6.42 15.49
CA ASP A 109 2.57 5.88 16.65
C ASP A 109 1.47 4.92 16.20
N ILE A 110 0.71 5.28 15.17
CA ILE A 110 -0.29 4.40 14.53
C ILE A 110 0.38 3.10 14.05
N TYR A 111 1.47 3.22 13.29
CA TYR A 111 2.20 2.08 12.76
C TYR A 111 2.66 1.13 13.86
N LEU A 112 3.33 1.64 14.90
CA LEU A 112 3.85 0.82 15.98
C LEU A 112 2.73 0.12 16.76
N ASN A 113 1.70 0.87 17.16
CA ASN A 113 0.59 0.33 17.95
C ASN A 113 -0.21 -0.74 17.19
N LEU A 114 -0.57 -0.48 15.93
CA LEU A 114 -1.41 -1.41 15.17
C LEU A 114 -0.64 -2.65 14.71
N THR A 115 0.63 -2.49 14.28
CA THR A 115 1.45 -3.65 13.89
C THR A 115 1.81 -4.53 15.09
N GLU A 116 2.08 -3.95 16.26
CA GLU A 116 2.31 -4.72 17.48
C GLU A 116 1.05 -5.46 17.91
N LYS A 117 -0.09 -4.81 17.89
CA LYS A 117 -1.37 -5.45 18.19
C LYS A 117 -1.64 -6.63 17.24
N ALA A 118 -1.53 -6.45 15.94
CA ALA A 118 -1.73 -7.53 14.95
C ALA A 118 -0.74 -8.69 15.15
N ALA A 119 0.53 -8.40 15.49
CA ALA A 119 1.52 -9.42 15.79
C ALA A 119 1.18 -10.25 17.03
N GLN A 120 0.67 -9.62 18.09
CA GLN A 120 0.36 -10.27 19.37
C GLN A 120 -0.97 -11.03 19.32
N THR A 121 -2.01 -10.44 18.75
CA THR A 121 -3.34 -11.08 18.66
C THR A 121 -3.39 -12.17 17.58
N CYS A 122 -2.49 -12.12 16.58
CA CYS A 122 -2.55 -12.95 15.38
C CYS A 122 -3.84 -12.76 14.59
N GLU A 123 -4.38 -11.56 14.60
CA GLU A 123 -5.59 -11.15 13.88
C GLU A 123 -5.25 -10.05 12.88
N ASP A 124 -5.94 -10.07 11.74
CA ASP A 124 -5.85 -9.00 10.77
C ASP A 124 -6.51 -7.73 11.29
N HIS A 125 -5.96 -6.58 10.91
CA HIS A 125 -6.53 -5.28 11.22
C HIS A 125 -6.98 -4.61 9.93
N GLU A 126 -8.28 -4.45 9.77
CA GLU A 126 -8.88 -3.82 8.61
C GLU A 126 -9.55 -2.49 8.99
N ILE A 127 -9.44 -1.50 8.11
CA ILE A 127 -10.14 -0.23 8.25
C ILE A 127 -11.15 -0.06 7.12
N GLN A 128 -12.36 0.35 7.49
CA GLN A 128 -13.47 0.53 6.54
C GLN A 128 -13.41 1.91 5.87
N ASP A 129 -14.03 2.02 4.69
CA ASP A 129 -14.17 3.29 3.94
C ASP A 129 -12.86 3.97 3.52
N HIS A 130 -11.77 3.20 3.43
CA HIS A 130 -10.48 3.68 2.93
C HIS A 130 -10.10 2.98 1.62
N MET A 131 -9.50 3.72 0.70
CA MET A 131 -8.73 3.10 -0.39
C MET A 131 -7.38 2.69 0.17
N ILE A 132 -7.09 1.41 0.13
CA ILE A 132 -5.89 0.84 0.71
C ILE A 132 -4.84 0.60 -0.37
N VAL A 133 -3.63 1.11 -0.19
CA VAL A 133 -2.46 0.73 -0.98
C VAL A 133 -1.80 -0.46 -0.29
N GLY A 134 -1.80 -1.61 -0.96
CA GLY A 134 -1.15 -2.80 -0.45
C GLY A 134 0.38 -2.69 -0.49
N THR A 135 1.06 -3.25 0.51
CA THR A 135 2.52 -3.35 0.50
C THR A 135 3.02 -4.72 0.91
N SER A 136 4.17 -5.10 0.38
CA SER A 136 4.91 -6.28 0.84
C SER A 136 6.39 -5.98 0.92
N ASN A 137 6.96 -6.27 2.07
CA ASN A 137 8.37 -6.07 2.34
C ASN A 137 9.12 -7.42 2.29
N LEU A 138 9.94 -7.60 1.28
CA LEU A 138 10.83 -8.74 1.11
C LEU A 138 12.28 -8.38 1.49
N ALA A 139 12.47 -7.52 2.50
CA ALA A 139 13.78 -6.97 2.87
C ALA A 139 14.83 -8.01 3.30
N GLY A 140 14.42 -9.25 3.56
CA GLY A 140 15.34 -10.38 3.76
C GLY A 140 15.99 -10.91 2.48
N TYR A 141 15.48 -10.51 1.31
CA TYR A 141 15.88 -11.03 0.01
C TYR A 141 16.34 -9.94 -0.93
N GLU A 142 17.43 -10.18 -1.65
CA GLU A 142 17.79 -9.38 -2.82
C GLU A 142 16.92 -9.84 -3.99
N ILE A 143 16.19 -8.89 -4.58
CA ILE A 143 15.33 -9.12 -5.73
C ILE A 143 15.53 -8.02 -6.75
N ASP A 144 15.49 -8.37 -8.02
CA ASP A 144 15.54 -7.40 -9.12
C ASP A 144 14.13 -6.94 -9.52
N GLY A 145 13.12 -7.72 -9.18
CA GLY A 145 11.72 -7.38 -9.40
C GLY A 145 10.78 -8.54 -9.05
N VAL A 146 9.50 -8.20 -8.91
CA VAL A 146 8.43 -9.16 -8.68
C VAL A 146 7.24 -8.79 -9.56
N ILE A 147 6.68 -9.77 -10.25
CA ILE A 147 5.40 -9.64 -10.93
C ILE A 147 4.37 -10.42 -10.13
N ASN A 148 3.44 -9.70 -9.51
CA ASN A 148 2.33 -10.35 -8.81
C ASN A 148 1.36 -10.99 -9.80
N MET A 149 0.78 -12.10 -9.38
CA MET A 149 -0.37 -12.66 -10.07
C MET A 149 -1.64 -11.89 -9.65
N TYR A 150 -2.49 -11.59 -10.62
CA TYR A 150 -3.80 -11.00 -10.35
C TYR A 150 -4.70 -12.03 -9.65
N SER A 151 -5.15 -11.72 -8.45
CA SER A 151 -6.00 -12.63 -7.65
C SER A 151 -7.46 -12.70 -8.13
N GLY A 152 -7.89 -11.76 -8.96
CA GLY A 152 -9.30 -11.61 -9.36
C GLY A 152 -10.18 -10.96 -8.29
N ILE A 153 -9.65 -10.65 -7.11
CA ILE A 153 -10.40 -10.13 -5.97
C ILE A 153 -10.07 -8.66 -5.69
N TYR A 154 -8.77 -8.33 -5.66
CA TYR A 154 -8.30 -7.01 -5.27
C TYR A 154 -7.82 -6.21 -6.48
N ASN A 155 -8.35 -5.00 -6.64
CA ASN A 155 -7.93 -4.02 -7.65
C ASN A 155 -7.06 -2.90 -7.07
N ASN A 156 -6.63 -3.06 -5.83
CA ASN A 156 -5.83 -2.07 -5.11
C ASN A 156 -4.44 -1.94 -5.73
N PRO A 157 -3.88 -0.73 -5.79
CA PRO A 157 -2.46 -0.55 -6.05
C PRO A 157 -1.64 -1.33 -5.02
N PHE A 158 -0.53 -1.92 -5.47
CA PHE A 158 0.32 -2.75 -4.63
C PHE A 158 1.79 -2.46 -4.89
N LEU A 159 2.57 -2.27 -3.84
CA LEU A 159 4.00 -2.02 -3.93
C LEU A 159 4.78 -3.12 -3.21
N ILE A 160 5.83 -3.62 -3.86
CA ILE A 160 6.74 -4.62 -3.29
C ILE A 160 8.16 -4.10 -3.38
N TRP A 161 8.94 -4.30 -2.33
CA TRP A 161 10.36 -4.01 -2.33
C TRP A 161 11.16 -5.11 -1.64
N GLY A 162 12.38 -5.29 -2.12
CA GLY A 162 13.37 -6.19 -1.54
C GLY A 162 14.33 -5.46 -0.60
N LYS A 163 15.45 -6.11 -0.34
CA LYS A 163 16.56 -5.54 0.41
C LYS A 163 17.14 -4.34 -0.37
N TYR A 164 17.36 -3.22 0.33
CA TYR A 164 18.07 -2.08 -0.28
C TYR A 164 19.53 -2.41 -0.51
N ARG A 165 20.12 -1.78 -1.53
CA ARG A 165 21.53 -1.87 -1.87
C ARG A 165 22.21 -0.53 -1.58
N GLN A 166 23.46 -0.56 -1.21
CA GLN A 166 24.33 0.61 -1.15
C GLN A 166 25.13 0.65 -2.44
N GLU A 167 24.97 1.72 -3.21
CA GLU A 167 25.82 2.01 -4.36
C GLU A 167 26.90 2.96 -3.86
N GLY A 168 28.21 2.61 -4.11
CA GLY A 168 29.36 3.39 -3.71
C GLY A 168 29.59 4.60 -4.61
#